data_0189c7ce05a73795d7f499b78d98f397
#
_entry.id   0189c7ce05a73795d7f499b78d98f397
#
_cell.length_a   1.000
_cell.length_b   1.000
_cell.length_c   1.000
_cell.angle_alpha   90.00
_cell.angle_beta   90.00
_cell.angle_gamma   90.00
#
_symmetry.space_group_name_H-M   'P 1'
#
loop_
_entity.id
_entity.type
_entity.pdbx_description
1 polymer ?
#
loop_
_entity_poly.entity_id
_entity_poly.type
_entity_poly.pdbx_seq_one_letter_code
_entity_poly.pdbx_strand_id
1 'polypeptide(L)'
;IGDSLEQSISAIEGVGKTDRYSVVQGILKTDGDFKGISFKGIGPQYRTEFLQSCLTDGAIPQFSDSSSTNQLVISQNTADKLHLNVGDKVFAYFVFNDDVRARRFTVKGIFQTNMAQFDESLCLIDIYTANKLNGWNHDQCTGLELSVTDFTHLEETASNVRAKINRTFDK
;
A
#
# COMPACT_ATOMS: atom_id res chain seq x y z
N ILE A 1 -6.69 4.32 -11.24
CA ILE A 1 -5.71 4.97 -12.14
C ILE A 1 -5.18 3.88 -13.05
N GLY A 2 -5.23 4.11 -14.35
CA GLY A 2 -4.75 3.17 -15.37
C GLY A 2 -3.38 3.55 -15.92
N ASP A 3 -2.76 2.61 -16.64
CA ASP A 3 -1.41 2.75 -17.20
C ASP A 3 -1.21 3.99 -18.06
N SER A 4 -2.22 4.35 -18.88
CA SER A 4 -2.15 5.52 -19.76
C SER A 4 -2.01 6.84 -19.00
N LEU A 5 -2.70 6.98 -17.87
CA LEU A 5 -2.60 8.17 -17.03
C LEU A 5 -1.24 8.22 -16.31
N GLU A 6 -0.77 7.08 -15.81
CA GLU A 6 0.56 6.99 -15.18
C GLU A 6 1.66 7.40 -16.14
N GLN A 7 1.66 6.88 -17.37
CA GLN A 7 2.63 7.25 -18.40
C GLN A 7 2.59 8.74 -18.71
N SER A 8 1.39 9.30 -18.77
CA SER A 8 1.21 10.73 -19.01
C SER A 8 1.73 11.61 -17.87
N ILE A 9 1.59 11.15 -16.64
CA ILE A 9 2.11 11.86 -15.45
C ILE A 9 3.63 11.72 -15.36
N SER A 10 4.17 10.54 -15.63
CA SER A 10 5.62 10.28 -15.61
C SER A 10 6.39 11.12 -16.63
N ALA A 11 5.73 11.54 -17.72
CA ALA A 11 6.31 12.39 -18.76
C ALA A 11 6.34 13.90 -18.40
N ILE A 12 5.75 14.30 -17.28
CA ILE A 12 5.74 15.71 -16.85
C ILE A 12 7.12 16.07 -16.31
N GLU A 13 7.66 17.18 -16.77
CA GLU A 13 8.92 17.70 -16.26
C GLU A 13 8.85 17.96 -14.76
N GLY A 14 9.87 17.53 -14.02
CA GLY A 14 9.93 17.61 -12.56
C GLY A 14 9.37 16.40 -11.83
N VAL A 15 8.62 15.52 -12.51
CA VAL A 15 8.22 14.21 -11.97
C VAL A 15 9.37 13.23 -12.12
N GLY A 16 9.79 12.64 -11.00
CA GLY A 16 10.81 11.60 -10.99
C GLY A 16 10.18 10.21 -11.15
N LYS A 17 10.20 9.42 -10.08
CA LYS A 17 9.62 8.09 -10.08
C LYS A 17 8.15 8.12 -9.73
N THR A 18 7.37 7.25 -10.35
CA THR A 18 5.97 6.97 -9.98
C THR A 18 5.89 5.59 -9.34
N ASP A 19 5.25 5.51 -8.19
CA ASP A 19 5.03 4.25 -7.47
C ASP A 19 3.52 4.01 -7.32
N ARG A 20 3.04 2.89 -7.85
CA ARG A 20 1.64 2.48 -7.72
C ARG A 20 1.37 1.90 -6.35
N TYR A 21 0.17 2.17 -5.84
CA TYR A 21 -0.35 1.49 -4.67
C TYR A 21 -1.85 1.24 -4.80
N SER A 22 -2.32 0.20 -4.13
CA SER A 22 -3.76 -0.09 -4.02
C SER A 22 -4.12 -0.28 -2.56
N VAL A 23 -5.26 0.28 -2.14
CA VAL A 23 -5.72 0.19 -0.76
C VAL A 23 -7.02 -0.60 -0.71
N VAL A 24 -7.12 -1.46 0.30
CA VAL A 24 -8.36 -2.15 0.65
C VAL A 24 -8.52 -2.12 2.17
N GLN A 25 -9.74 -1.85 2.62
CA GLN A 25 -10.07 -1.84 4.04
C GLN A 25 -10.47 -3.23 4.50
N GLY A 26 -10.01 -3.63 5.67
CA GLY A 26 -10.34 -4.94 6.22
C GLY A 26 -10.09 -5.00 7.72
N ILE A 27 -10.17 -6.21 8.25
CA ILE A 27 -9.99 -6.49 9.66
C ILE A 27 -8.96 -7.60 9.80
N LEU A 28 -7.91 -7.35 10.58
CA LEU A 28 -7.01 -8.39 11.07
C LEU A 28 -7.62 -9.02 12.33
N LYS A 29 -7.61 -10.33 12.40
CA LYS A 29 -8.20 -11.08 13.51
C LYS A 29 -7.27 -12.18 13.99
N THR A 30 -7.13 -12.26 15.31
CA THR A 30 -6.54 -13.38 16.06
C THR A 30 -7.60 -14.05 16.93
N ASP A 31 -7.25 -15.10 17.64
CA ASP A 31 -8.20 -15.82 18.51
C ASP A 31 -8.79 -14.93 19.62
N GLY A 32 -8.04 -13.96 20.09
CA GLY A 32 -8.42 -13.12 21.23
C GLY A 32 -8.80 -11.69 20.91
N ASP A 33 -8.49 -11.18 19.71
CA ASP A 33 -8.69 -9.77 19.39
C ASP A 33 -8.81 -9.52 17.87
N PHE A 34 -9.24 -8.31 17.54
CA PHE A 34 -9.34 -7.86 16.14
C PHE A 34 -9.02 -6.38 16.01
N LYS A 35 -8.63 -5.97 14.81
CA LYS A 35 -8.34 -4.58 14.50
C LYS A 35 -8.71 -4.25 13.06
N GLY A 36 -9.48 -3.16 12.87
CA GLY A 36 -9.70 -2.55 11.56
C GLY A 36 -8.43 -1.93 11.03
N ILE A 37 -8.10 -2.17 9.76
CA ILE A 37 -6.83 -1.73 9.19
C ILE A 37 -6.96 -1.43 7.70
N SER A 38 -6.12 -0.51 7.21
CA SER A 38 -5.94 -0.23 5.79
C SER A 38 -4.80 -1.08 5.24
N PHE A 39 -5.13 -1.95 4.31
CA PHE A 39 -4.15 -2.78 3.61
C PHE A 39 -3.66 -2.03 2.37
N LYS A 40 -2.41 -1.59 2.40
CA LYS A 40 -1.76 -0.94 1.27
C LYS A 40 -0.97 -1.96 0.47
N GLY A 41 -1.45 -2.25 -0.73
CA GLY A 41 -0.78 -3.11 -1.68
C GLY A 41 0.29 -2.35 -2.44
N ILE A 42 1.51 -2.88 -2.42
CA ILE A 42 2.67 -2.35 -3.13
C ILE A 42 3.30 -3.44 -4.00
N GLY A 43 3.96 -3.02 -5.08
CA GLY A 43 4.62 -3.92 -6.02
C GLY A 43 6.14 -3.96 -5.84
N PRO A 44 6.82 -4.73 -6.71
CA PRO A 44 8.27 -4.92 -6.62
C PRO A 44 9.07 -3.65 -6.94
N GLN A 45 8.46 -2.69 -7.64
CA GLN A 45 9.09 -1.43 -8.01
C GLN A 45 8.92 -0.32 -6.97
N TYR A 46 8.06 -0.54 -5.96
CA TYR A 46 7.77 0.44 -4.93
C TYR A 46 9.01 0.71 -4.07
N ARG A 47 9.26 1.99 -3.78
CA ARG A 47 10.41 2.39 -2.94
C ARG A 47 10.12 2.10 -1.47
N THR A 48 10.98 1.30 -0.86
CA THR A 48 10.82 0.81 0.52
C THR A 48 11.91 1.29 1.48
N GLU A 49 12.81 2.16 1.04
CA GLU A 49 13.97 2.59 1.85
C GLU A 49 13.54 3.20 3.19
N PHE A 50 12.53 4.08 3.15
CA PHE A 50 12.00 4.68 4.36
C PHE A 50 11.40 3.63 5.30
N LEU A 51 10.59 2.72 4.76
CA LEU A 51 9.97 1.65 5.55
C LEU A 51 11.00 0.69 6.13
N GLN A 52 12.05 0.39 5.37
CA GLN A 52 13.18 -0.41 5.87
C GLN A 52 13.87 0.26 7.05
N SER A 53 14.02 1.59 7.00
CA SER A 53 14.59 2.35 8.11
C SER A 53 13.70 2.37 9.35
N CYS A 54 12.40 2.10 9.19
CA CYS A 54 11.41 2.06 10.27
C CYS A 54 11.18 0.65 10.84
N LEU A 55 11.82 -0.39 10.31
CA LEU A 55 11.66 -1.75 10.81
C LEU A 55 12.13 -1.87 12.26
N THR A 56 11.30 -2.49 13.10
CA THR A 56 11.64 -2.87 14.48
C THR A 56 11.95 -4.36 14.57
N ASP A 57 11.43 -5.18 13.65
CA ASP A 57 11.71 -6.61 13.57
C ASP A 57 11.42 -7.13 12.15
N GLY A 58 12.07 -8.23 11.77
CA GLY A 58 11.88 -8.90 10.49
C GLY A 58 12.40 -8.11 9.30
N ALA A 59 11.72 -8.24 8.17
CA ALA A 59 12.11 -7.63 6.91
C ALA A 59 10.88 -7.24 6.08
N ILE A 60 11.04 -6.33 5.13
CA ILE A 60 10.04 -6.05 4.10
C ILE A 60 10.24 -7.09 2.99
N PRO A 61 9.23 -7.92 2.71
CA PRO A 61 9.33 -8.90 1.64
C PRO A 61 9.35 -8.25 0.26
N GLN A 62 9.78 -8.99 -0.74
CA GLN A 62 9.60 -8.61 -2.13
C GLN A 62 8.14 -8.82 -2.51
N PHE A 63 7.34 -7.79 -2.36
CA PHE A 63 5.92 -7.82 -2.74
C PHE A 63 5.75 -7.95 -4.25
N SER A 64 4.65 -8.57 -4.66
CA SER A 64 4.42 -8.96 -6.04
C SER A 64 3.24 -8.21 -6.66
N ASP A 65 3.34 -7.97 -7.97
CA ASP A 65 2.25 -7.47 -8.82
C ASP A 65 1.59 -8.58 -9.67
N SER A 66 2.11 -9.81 -9.59
CA SER A 66 1.67 -10.94 -10.42
C SER A 66 1.19 -12.16 -9.64
N SER A 67 1.43 -12.22 -8.33
CA SER A 67 1.02 -13.35 -7.48
C SER A 67 0.82 -12.92 -6.04
N SER A 68 0.15 -13.76 -5.25
CA SER A 68 0.01 -13.55 -3.81
C SER A 68 1.16 -14.22 -3.08
N THR A 69 1.96 -13.46 -2.34
CA THR A 69 3.01 -14.01 -1.46
C THR A 69 2.45 -14.46 -0.11
N ASN A 70 1.23 -14.02 0.24
CA ASN A 70 0.59 -14.25 1.53
C ASN A 70 1.42 -13.75 2.72
N GLN A 71 2.21 -12.71 2.50
CA GLN A 71 3.02 -12.04 3.51
C GLN A 71 2.49 -10.64 3.77
N LEU A 72 2.63 -10.18 5.00
CA LEU A 72 2.31 -8.80 5.35
C LEU A 72 3.34 -8.21 6.30
N VAL A 73 3.38 -6.89 6.31
CA VAL A 73 4.17 -6.09 7.26
C VAL A 73 3.19 -5.23 8.04
N ILE A 74 3.27 -5.31 9.36
CA ILE A 74 2.37 -4.59 10.27
C ILE A 74 3.14 -3.57 11.11
N SER A 75 2.42 -2.60 11.68
CA SER A 75 3.02 -1.68 12.64
C SER A 75 3.25 -2.35 13.99
N GLN A 76 4.16 -1.77 14.79
CA GLN A 76 4.38 -2.21 16.17
C GLN A 76 3.10 -2.07 17.00
N ASN A 77 2.34 -1.01 16.80
CA ASN A 77 1.05 -0.80 17.45
C ASN A 77 0.07 -1.95 17.17
N THR A 78 -0.03 -2.38 15.92
CA THR A 78 -0.88 -3.52 15.53
C THR A 78 -0.34 -4.83 16.11
N ALA A 79 0.98 -5.05 16.06
CA ALA A 79 1.61 -6.23 16.62
C ALA A 79 1.34 -6.35 18.13
N ASP A 80 1.46 -5.25 18.85
CA ASP A 80 1.23 -5.22 20.31
C ASP A 80 -0.27 -5.50 20.63
N LYS A 81 -1.16 -4.85 19.90
CA LYS A 81 -2.61 -5.05 20.11
C LYS A 81 -3.07 -6.48 19.83
N LEU A 82 -2.56 -7.09 18.78
CA LEU A 82 -2.97 -8.43 18.36
C LEU A 82 -2.04 -9.54 18.87
N HIS A 83 -1.02 -9.19 19.65
CA HIS A 83 -0.01 -10.12 20.17
C HIS A 83 0.66 -10.94 19.06
N LEU A 84 1.08 -10.26 17.99
CA LEU A 84 1.72 -10.87 16.83
C LEU A 84 3.22 -10.63 16.82
N ASN A 85 3.96 -11.67 16.45
CA ASN A 85 5.39 -11.63 16.20
C ASN A 85 5.69 -11.98 14.74
N VAL A 86 6.89 -11.66 14.27
CA VAL A 86 7.38 -12.09 12.96
C VAL A 86 7.32 -13.63 12.88
N GLY A 87 6.75 -14.13 11.79
CA GLY A 87 6.54 -15.56 11.57
C GLY A 87 5.13 -16.05 11.94
N ASP A 88 4.37 -15.29 12.72
CA ASP A 88 3.01 -15.65 13.08
C ASP A 88 2.07 -15.54 11.89
N LYS A 89 1.02 -16.34 11.92
CA LYS A 89 -0.06 -16.31 10.93
C LYS A 89 -1.25 -15.57 11.49
N VAL A 90 -1.88 -14.77 10.63
CA VAL A 90 -3.05 -13.97 10.99
C VAL A 90 -4.09 -14.04 9.88
N PHE A 91 -5.37 -14.03 10.25
CA PHE A 91 -6.46 -13.93 9.30
C PHE A 91 -6.85 -12.47 9.07
N ALA A 92 -7.16 -12.18 7.81
CA ALA A 92 -7.74 -10.91 7.40
C ALA A 92 -9.10 -11.14 6.75
N TYR A 93 -10.07 -10.31 7.09
CA TYR A 93 -11.42 -10.37 6.55
C TYR A 93 -11.75 -9.06 5.85
N PHE A 94 -12.28 -9.19 4.64
CA PHE A 94 -12.67 -8.08 3.79
C PHE A 94 -14.14 -8.20 3.47
N VAL A 95 -14.90 -7.13 3.70
CA VAL A 95 -16.34 -7.12 3.46
C VAL A 95 -16.63 -6.24 2.25
N PHE A 96 -17.26 -6.83 1.23
CA PHE A 96 -17.71 -6.16 0.00
C PHE A 96 -19.19 -6.43 -0.19
N ASN A 97 -20.05 -5.43 0.04
CA ASN A 97 -21.51 -5.60 0.04
C ASN A 97 -21.90 -6.76 0.99
N ASP A 98 -22.46 -7.85 0.44
CA ASP A 98 -22.86 -9.02 1.21
C ASP A 98 -21.83 -10.17 1.17
N ASP A 99 -20.67 -9.93 0.58
CA ASP A 99 -19.61 -10.92 0.45
C ASP A 99 -18.49 -10.68 1.48
N VAL A 100 -18.01 -11.74 2.12
CA VAL A 100 -16.88 -11.71 3.05
C VAL A 100 -15.76 -12.56 2.49
N ARG A 101 -14.62 -11.94 2.26
CA ARG A 101 -13.42 -12.63 1.76
C ARG A 101 -12.40 -12.74 2.86
N ALA A 102 -11.94 -13.96 3.11
CA ALA A 102 -10.90 -14.24 4.09
C ALA A 102 -9.56 -14.49 3.39
N ARG A 103 -8.49 -14.01 4.00
CA ARG A 103 -7.11 -14.29 3.60
C ARG A 103 -6.28 -14.62 4.82
N ARG A 104 -5.30 -15.49 4.65
CA ARG A 104 -4.35 -15.84 5.70
C ARG A 104 -2.98 -15.32 5.31
N PHE A 105 -2.38 -14.53 6.21
CA PHE A 105 -1.07 -13.93 5.99
C PHE A 105 -0.07 -14.43 7.05
N THR A 106 1.20 -14.40 6.67
CA THR A 106 2.32 -14.55 7.59
C THR A 106 2.95 -13.17 7.83
N VAL A 107 3.14 -12.80 9.10
CA VAL A 107 3.82 -11.56 9.47
C VAL A 107 5.30 -11.70 9.12
N LYS A 108 5.77 -10.87 8.19
CA LYS A 108 7.16 -10.89 7.73
C LYS A 108 8.02 -9.79 8.36
N GLY A 109 7.41 -8.69 8.70
CA GLY A 109 8.10 -7.56 9.32
C GLY A 109 7.16 -6.72 10.17
N ILE A 110 7.77 -5.95 11.07
CA ILE A 110 7.09 -5.02 11.96
C ILE A 110 7.81 -3.67 11.86
N PHE A 111 7.05 -2.59 11.69
CA PHE A 111 7.60 -1.24 11.54
C PHE A 111 7.03 -0.28 12.59
N GLN A 112 7.73 0.81 12.81
CA GLN A 112 7.26 1.94 13.60
C GLN A 112 7.76 3.24 12.95
N THR A 113 6.85 4.07 12.45
CA THR A 113 7.19 5.31 11.77
C THR A 113 7.22 6.52 12.72
N ASN A 114 6.61 6.41 13.89
CA ASN A 114 6.31 7.49 14.82
C ASN A 114 5.33 8.54 14.24
N MET A 115 4.63 8.19 13.17
CA MET A 115 3.51 8.93 12.63
C MET A 115 2.23 8.16 12.95
N ALA A 116 1.41 8.69 13.88
CA ALA A 116 0.27 7.96 14.44
C ALA A 116 -0.68 7.41 13.38
N GLN A 117 -0.97 8.19 12.36
CA GLN A 117 -1.90 7.78 11.29
C GLN A 117 -1.43 6.52 10.53
N PHE A 118 -0.12 6.31 10.38
CA PHE A 118 0.42 5.10 9.76
C PHE A 118 0.54 3.96 10.76
N ASP A 119 1.05 4.26 11.94
CA ASP A 119 1.28 3.25 12.99
C ASP A 119 -0.02 2.66 13.54
N GLU A 120 -1.12 3.41 13.50
CA GLU A 120 -2.43 2.94 13.98
C GLU A 120 -3.19 2.10 12.96
N SER A 121 -3.06 2.38 11.68
CA SER A 121 -4.01 1.86 10.70
C SER A 121 -3.42 1.22 9.45
N LEU A 122 -2.11 1.27 9.24
CA LEU A 122 -1.50 0.81 7.99
C LEU A 122 -0.87 -0.57 8.13
N CYS A 123 -1.11 -1.45 7.16
CA CYS A 123 -0.27 -2.61 6.89
C CYS A 123 0.04 -2.72 5.40
N LEU A 124 1.08 -3.48 5.06
CA LEU A 124 1.55 -3.65 3.69
C LEU A 124 1.33 -5.08 3.23
N ILE A 125 0.82 -5.21 2.00
CA ILE A 125 0.61 -6.49 1.30
C ILE A 125 1.04 -6.37 -0.16
N ASP A 126 0.95 -7.46 -0.93
CA ASP A 126 1.13 -7.40 -2.38
C ASP A 126 0.06 -6.54 -3.04
N ILE A 127 0.44 -5.70 -4.00
CA ILE A 127 -0.53 -4.97 -4.83
C ILE A 127 -1.42 -5.93 -5.63
N TYR A 128 -0.88 -7.07 -6.05
CA TYR A 128 -1.66 -8.12 -6.70
C TYR A 128 -2.85 -8.57 -5.83
N THR A 129 -2.60 -8.83 -4.55
CA THR A 129 -3.64 -9.26 -3.60
C THR A 129 -4.66 -8.14 -3.37
N ALA A 130 -4.22 -6.91 -3.18
CA ALA A 130 -5.11 -5.77 -3.00
C ALA A 130 -6.00 -5.54 -4.22
N ASN A 131 -5.44 -5.59 -5.43
CA ASN A 131 -6.21 -5.45 -6.67
C ASN A 131 -7.23 -6.58 -6.84
N LYS A 132 -6.83 -7.81 -6.56
CA LYS A 132 -7.72 -8.95 -6.64
C LYS A 132 -8.91 -8.85 -5.68
N LEU A 133 -8.65 -8.37 -4.45
CA LEU A 133 -9.70 -8.11 -3.47
C LEU A 133 -10.66 -6.99 -3.92
N ASN A 134 -10.14 -5.95 -4.55
CA ASN A 134 -10.94 -4.86 -5.11
C ASN A 134 -11.68 -5.24 -6.42
N GLY A 135 -11.42 -6.41 -7.00
CA GLY A 135 -11.95 -6.82 -8.29
C GLY A 135 -11.33 -6.05 -9.47
N TRP A 136 -10.11 -5.61 -9.32
CA TRP A 136 -9.39 -4.81 -10.31
C TRP A 136 -8.40 -5.66 -11.11
N ASN A 137 -8.13 -5.18 -12.33
CA ASN A 137 -7.07 -5.71 -13.17
C ASN A 137 -5.71 -5.16 -12.75
N HIS A 138 -4.64 -5.73 -13.31
CA HIS A 138 -3.26 -5.31 -13.00
C HIS A 138 -2.92 -3.88 -13.43
N ASP A 139 -3.67 -3.30 -14.37
CA ASP A 139 -3.50 -1.93 -14.86
C ASP A 139 -4.22 -0.87 -14.00
N GLN A 140 -4.96 -1.30 -12.99
CA GLN A 140 -5.69 -0.42 -12.09
C GLN A 140 -4.99 -0.31 -10.73
N CYS A 141 -5.09 0.86 -10.11
CA CYS A 141 -4.61 1.09 -8.74
C CYS A 141 -5.40 2.22 -8.07
N THR A 142 -5.29 2.31 -6.75
CA THR A 142 -5.93 3.39 -5.99
C THR A 142 -5.28 4.73 -6.29
N GLY A 143 -3.95 4.77 -6.35
CA GLY A 143 -3.22 6.01 -6.55
C GLY A 143 -1.77 5.80 -6.96
N LEU A 144 -1.12 6.93 -7.18
CA LEU A 144 0.31 7.01 -7.48
C LEU A 144 0.99 7.89 -6.45
N GLU A 145 2.11 7.43 -5.94
CA GLU A 145 3.06 8.25 -5.20
C GLU A 145 4.12 8.74 -6.18
N LEU A 146 4.40 10.03 -6.14
CA LEU A 146 5.32 10.66 -7.05
C LEU A 146 6.54 11.19 -6.31
N SER A 147 7.72 10.99 -6.87
CA SER A 147 8.89 11.74 -6.45
C SER A 147 9.06 12.97 -7.33
N VAL A 148 9.64 14.03 -6.76
CA VAL A 148 9.96 15.26 -7.46
C VAL A 148 11.47 15.33 -7.66
N THR A 149 11.93 15.67 -8.86
CA THR A 149 13.36 15.74 -9.16
C THR A 149 14.02 16.97 -8.54
N ASP A 150 13.25 18.06 -8.35
CA ASP A 150 13.71 19.30 -7.77
C ASP A 150 12.64 19.91 -6.84
N PHE A 151 12.90 19.93 -5.54
CA PHE A 151 11.97 20.48 -4.53
C PHE A 151 11.77 21.99 -4.66
N THR A 152 12.67 22.73 -5.29
CA THR A 152 12.50 24.17 -5.51
C THR A 152 11.35 24.48 -6.47
N HIS A 153 11.00 23.53 -7.34
CA HIS A 153 9.88 23.60 -8.30
C HIS A 153 8.68 22.71 -7.92
N LEU A 154 8.57 22.34 -6.66
CA LEU A 154 7.52 21.43 -6.18
C LEU A 154 6.11 21.93 -6.52
N GLU A 155 5.82 23.20 -6.26
CA GLU A 155 4.51 23.81 -6.52
C GLU A 155 4.16 23.82 -8.01
N GLU A 156 5.11 24.13 -8.85
CA GLU A 156 4.95 24.12 -10.32
C GLU A 156 4.68 22.69 -10.83
N THR A 157 5.48 21.74 -10.38
CA THR A 157 5.30 20.31 -10.74
C THR A 157 3.94 19.79 -10.27
N ALA A 158 3.56 20.08 -9.03
CA ALA A 158 2.26 19.70 -8.49
C ALA A 158 1.09 20.31 -9.28
N SER A 159 1.20 21.57 -9.68
CA SER A 159 0.21 22.25 -10.52
C SER A 159 0.07 21.59 -11.89
N ASN A 160 1.17 21.23 -12.53
CA ASN A 160 1.18 20.55 -13.83
C ASN A 160 0.55 19.15 -13.74
N VAL A 161 0.82 18.41 -12.68
CA VAL A 161 0.20 17.10 -12.42
C VAL A 161 -1.31 17.23 -12.24
N ARG A 162 -1.78 18.17 -11.41
CA ARG A 162 -3.21 18.43 -11.20
C ARG A 162 -3.91 18.80 -12.50
N ALA A 163 -3.31 19.68 -13.32
CA ALA A 163 -3.86 20.08 -14.61
C ALA A 163 -3.98 18.88 -15.58
N LYS A 164 -3.03 17.96 -15.54
CA LYS A 164 -3.07 16.74 -16.36
C LYS A 164 -4.19 15.80 -15.93
N ILE A 165 -4.35 15.60 -14.62
CA ILE A 165 -5.42 14.77 -14.06
C ILE A 165 -6.79 15.35 -14.45
N ASN A 166 -7.01 16.63 -14.21
CA ASN A 166 -8.29 17.28 -14.50
C ASN A 166 -8.67 17.14 -15.97
N ARG A 167 -7.74 17.39 -16.91
CA ARG A 167 -8.00 17.23 -18.34
C ARG A 167 -8.37 15.80 -18.76
N THR A 168 -7.99 14.82 -17.97
CA THR A 168 -8.29 13.40 -18.24
C THR A 168 -9.69 13.02 -17.79
N PHE A 169 -10.16 13.61 -16.70
CA PHE A 169 -11.48 13.30 -16.12
C PHE A 169 -12.61 14.25 -16.53
N ASP A 170 -12.29 15.41 -17.11
CA ASP A 170 -13.27 16.38 -17.62
C ASP A 170 -13.76 16.05 -19.05
N LYS A 171 -13.45 14.86 -19.56
CA LYS A 171 -13.98 14.29 -20.82
C LYS A 171 -14.94 13.17 -20.50
#